data_6feb8b46a0dc52925c3eea5d28b65b9d
#
_entry.id   6feb8b46a0dc52925c3eea5d28b65b9d
#
_cell.length_a   1.000
_cell.length_b   1.000
_cell.length_c   1.000
_cell.angle_alpha   90.00
_cell.angle_beta   90.00
_cell.angle_gamma   90.00
#
_symmetry.space_group_name_H-M   'P 1'
#
loop_
_entity.id
_entity.type
_entity.pdbx_description
1 polymer ?
#
loop_
_entity_poly.entity_id
_entity_poly.type
_entity_poly.pdbx_seq_one_letter_code
_entity_poly.pdbx_strand_id
1 'polypeptide(L)' 'MNYHYSIFIQWSQEDNKFIAHLPEFVSYAHTHGETYNEALQNALEVLDFLIEDYTARDKSLPIFQAISP' A
#
# COMPACT_ATOMS: atom_id res chain seq x y z
N MET A 1 -10.07 -7.46 7.03
CA MET A 1 -9.20 -6.40 7.57
C MET A 1 -9.96 -5.09 7.61
N ASN A 2 -9.93 -4.38 8.73
CA ASN A 2 -10.69 -3.14 8.92
C ASN A 2 -9.84 -1.87 8.90
N TYR A 3 -8.73 -1.92 8.18
CA TYR A 3 -7.88 -0.74 8.04
C TYR A 3 -8.29 0.05 6.80
N HIS A 4 -8.20 1.37 6.91
CA HIS A 4 -8.64 2.29 5.87
C HIS A 4 -7.46 3.00 5.19
N TYR A 5 -6.35 2.30 5.04
CA TYR A 5 -5.18 2.86 4.37
C TYR A 5 -5.43 3.04 2.88
N SER A 6 -4.79 4.05 2.33
CA SER A 6 -4.92 4.37 0.92
C SER A 6 -4.03 3.47 0.07
N ILE A 7 -4.50 3.17 -1.12
CA ILE A 7 -3.70 2.50 -2.14
C ILE A 7 -3.79 3.35 -3.40
N PHE A 8 -2.65 3.81 -3.90
CA PHE A 8 -2.58 4.65 -5.08
C PHE A 8 -1.92 3.86 -6.20
N ILE A 9 -2.66 3.61 -7.28
CA ILE A 9 -2.16 2.81 -8.41
C ILE A 9 -2.04 3.68 -9.63
N GLN A 10 -0.86 3.68 -10.26
CA GLN A 10 -0.64 4.42 -11.49
C GLN A 10 0.23 3.61 -12.45
N TRP A 11 0.10 3.92 -13.72
CA TRP A 11 0.90 3.28 -14.75
C TRP A 11 2.30 3.87 -14.78
N SER A 12 3.30 3.01 -14.85
CA SER A 12 4.69 3.41 -15.04
C SER A 12 5.10 3.07 -16.48
N GLN A 13 5.30 4.10 -17.26
CA GLN A 13 5.73 3.96 -18.64
C GLN A 13 7.14 3.37 -18.73
N GLU A 14 7.98 3.77 -17.80
CA GLU A 14 9.37 3.33 -17.72
C GLU A 14 9.48 1.84 -17.43
N ASP A 15 8.67 1.36 -16.48
CA ASP A 15 8.70 -0.04 -16.05
C ASP A 15 7.71 -0.92 -16.82
N ASN A 16 6.84 -0.31 -17.59
CA ASN A 16 5.76 -0.98 -18.32
C ASN A 16 4.90 -1.83 -17.39
N LYS A 17 4.53 -1.27 -16.26
CA LYS A 17 3.75 -1.93 -15.21
C LYS A 17 2.92 -0.92 -14.45
N PHE A 18 1.92 -1.40 -13.73
CA PHE A 18 1.23 -0.59 -12.74
C PHE A 18 2.00 -0.61 -11.43
N ILE A 19 2.17 0.55 -10.83
CA ILE A 19 2.83 0.68 -9.53
C ILE A 19 1.77 1.04 -8.49
N ALA A 20 1.75 0.31 -7.39
CA ALA A 20 0.86 0.58 -6.27
C ALA A 20 1.66 1.15 -5.11
N HIS A 21 1.21 2.28 -4.59
CA HIS A 21 1.85 2.97 -3.47
C HIS A 21 0.98 2.95 -2.25
N LEU A 22 1.60 2.84 -1.09
CA LEU A 22 0.94 2.95 0.21
C LEU A 22 1.42 4.24 0.88
N PRO A 23 0.77 5.37 0.59
CA PRO A 23 1.32 6.69 0.94
C PRO A 23 1.41 6.99 2.44
N GLU A 24 0.64 6.31 3.28
CA GLU A 24 0.72 6.52 4.73
C GLU A 24 1.97 5.88 5.35
N PHE A 25 2.60 4.96 4.63
CA PHE A 25 3.81 4.29 5.15
C PHE A 25 5.05 5.01 4.64
N VAL A 26 5.88 5.47 5.57
CA VAL A 26 6.96 6.44 5.31
C VAL A 26 8.11 5.87 4.50
N SER A 27 8.29 4.57 4.50
CA SER A 27 9.44 3.93 3.87
C SER A 27 9.23 3.60 2.39
N TYR A 28 8.41 4.38 1.70
CA TYR A 28 8.13 4.19 0.27
C TYR A 28 7.60 2.81 -0.05
N ALA A 29 6.69 2.33 0.79
CA ALA A 29 6.09 1.03 0.56
C ALA A 29 5.35 1.05 -0.78
N HIS A 30 5.80 0.21 -1.69
CA HIS A 30 5.18 0.10 -3.00
C HIS A 30 5.37 -1.30 -3.56
N THR A 31 4.56 -1.63 -4.53
CA THR A 31 4.66 -2.88 -5.26
C THR A 31 4.16 -2.64 -6.68
N HIS A 32 4.07 -3.67 -7.47
CA HIS A 32 3.68 -3.53 -8.88
C HIS A 32 2.82 -4.70 -9.32
N GLY A 33 2.26 -4.58 -10.51
CA GLY A 33 1.49 -5.64 -11.14
C GLY A 33 1.31 -5.34 -12.62
N GLU A 34 0.98 -6.37 -13.38
CA GLU A 34 0.77 -6.26 -14.83
C GLU A 34 -0.61 -5.66 -15.14
N THR A 35 -1.54 -5.75 -14.20
CA THR A 35 -2.88 -5.19 -14.31
C THR A 35 -3.21 -4.41 -13.04
N TYR A 36 -4.26 -3.58 -13.09
CA TYR A 36 -4.75 -2.90 -11.90
C TYR A 36 -5.05 -3.90 -10.78
N ASN A 37 -5.73 -4.98 -11.13
CA ASN A 37 -6.14 -5.96 -10.13
C ASN A 37 -4.94 -6.66 -9.49
N GLU A 38 -3.95 -7.01 -10.29
CA GLU A 38 -2.73 -7.63 -9.77
C GLU A 38 -1.98 -6.66 -8.85
N ALA A 39 -1.84 -5.40 -9.26
CA ALA A 39 -1.19 -4.38 -8.44
C ALA A 39 -1.93 -4.19 -7.12
N LEU A 40 -3.27 -4.20 -7.15
CA LEU A 40 -4.08 -4.10 -5.94
C LEU A 40 -3.87 -5.29 -5.02
N GLN A 41 -3.91 -6.51 -5.55
CA GLN A 41 -3.71 -7.71 -4.74
C GLN A 41 -2.33 -7.73 -4.09
N ASN A 42 -1.31 -7.34 -4.85
CA ASN A 42 0.04 -7.26 -4.33
C ASN A 42 0.17 -6.18 -3.25
N ALA A 43 -0.52 -5.06 -3.43
CA ALA A 43 -0.55 -3.98 -2.44
C ALA A 43 -1.21 -4.44 -1.13
N LEU A 44 -2.28 -5.20 -1.23
CA LEU A 44 -2.97 -5.72 -0.04
C LEU A 44 -2.07 -6.68 0.74
N GLU A 45 -1.29 -7.50 0.04
CA GLU A 45 -0.33 -8.40 0.70
C GLU A 45 0.77 -7.62 1.40
N VAL A 46 1.29 -6.58 0.75
CA VAL A 46 2.32 -5.72 1.37
C VAL A 46 1.74 -5.01 2.59
N LEU A 47 0.50 -4.53 2.49
CA LEU A 47 -0.16 -3.86 3.60
C LEU A 47 -0.31 -4.80 4.80
N ASP A 48 -0.75 -6.03 4.58
CA ASP A 48 -0.86 -7.03 5.64
C ASP A 48 0.49 -7.27 6.31
N PHE A 49 1.53 -7.42 5.51
CA PHE A 49 2.89 -7.62 6.02
C PHE A 49 3.35 -6.43 6.87
N LEU A 50 3.09 -5.20 6.40
CA LEU A 50 3.50 -4.00 7.13
C LEU A 50 2.79 -3.87 8.47
N ILE A 51 1.48 -4.18 8.49
CA ILE A 51 0.71 -4.13 9.73
C ILE A 51 1.24 -5.16 10.73
N GLU A 52 1.51 -6.37 10.28
CA GLU A 52 2.07 -7.42 11.13
C GLU A 52 3.45 -7.03 11.65
N ASP A 53 4.29 -6.48 10.78
CA ASP A 53 5.65 -6.09 11.15
C ASP A 53 5.64 -4.97 12.18
N TYR A 54 4.81 -3.95 11.96
CA TYR A 54 4.68 -2.84 12.90
C TYR A 54 4.18 -3.34 14.26
N THR A 55 3.18 -4.20 14.25
CA THR A 55 2.61 -4.76 15.48
C THR A 55 3.64 -5.60 16.23
N ALA A 56 4.40 -6.43 15.52
CA ALA A 56 5.42 -7.28 16.13
C ALA A 56 6.56 -6.48 16.74
N ARG A 57 6.85 -5.30 16.19
CA ARG A 57 7.91 -4.42 16.71
C ARG A 57 7.39 -3.40 17.72
N ASP A 58 6.13 -3.50 18.07
CA ASP A 58 5.48 -2.54 18.96
C ASP A 58 5.62 -1.10 18.45
N LYS A 59 5.50 -0.94 17.14
CA LYS A 59 5.65 0.33 16.45
C LYS A 59 4.26 0.89 16.14
N SER A 60 4.10 2.20 16.29
CA SER A 60 2.81 2.84 16.02
C SER A 60 2.48 2.78 14.53
N LEU A 61 1.26 2.35 14.21
CA LEU A 61 0.78 2.36 12.84
C LEU A 61 0.52 3.79 12.37
N PRO A 62 0.74 4.07 11.07
CA PRO A 62 0.43 5.41 10.54
C PRO A 62 -1.06 5.72 10.66
N ILE A 63 -1.38 7.01 10.65
CA ILE A 63 -2.76 7.48 10.70
C ILE A 63 -3.34 7.42 9.28
N PHE A 64 -4.58 6.95 9.15
CA PHE A 64 -5.28 6.91 7.87
C PHE A 64 -5.47 8.33 7.31
N GLN A 65 -5.30 8.47 6.01
CA GLN A 65 -5.61 9.71 5.30
C GLN A 65 -6.96 9.56 4.64
N ALA A 66 -8.01 9.73 5.42
CA ALA A 66 -9.37 9.55 4.93
C ALA A 66 -9.92 10.85 4.37
N ILE A 67 -10.80 10.72 3.37
CA ILE A 67 -11.55 11.86 2.85
C ILE A 67 -12.68 12.14 3.82
N SER A 68 -12.75 13.40 4.28
CA SER A 68 -13.84 13.82 5.16
C SER A 68 -15.00 14.34 4.33
N PRO A 69 -16.25 14.02 4.70
CA PRO A 69 -17.42 14.56 4.00
C PRO A 69 -17.59 16.06 4.20
#